data_35c7bdcf0ddb439ce12913c1ed4fab81
#
_entry.id   35c7bdcf0ddb439ce12913c1ed4fab81
#
_cell.length_a   1.000
_cell.length_b   1.000
_cell.length_c   1.000
_cell.angle_alpha   90.00
_cell.angle_beta   90.00
_cell.angle_gamma   90.00
#
_symmetry.space_group_name_H-M   'P 1'
#
loop_
_entity.id
_entity.type
_entity.pdbx_description
1 polymer ?
#
loop_
_entity_poly.entity_id
_entity_poly.type
_entity_poly.pdbx_seq_one_letter_code
_entity_poly.pdbx_strand_id
1 'polypeptide(L)'
;APSRAAYPAERAPGAFSRPDRTDPVARLEREVLEAVLQHPGSVPPEFDELGADAFSVPAWRAVHEAIRAAGGVQTTTDPAHWVARVLEEASAPVAGIVNELAVAPLPEDRESAVEDYVRGVVRSLVEMQYTRRIADLRSALQRTDAQADPDGYQAIFAELLGIEAQRRELRSLDQGD
;
A
#
# COMPACT_ATOMS: atom_id res chain seq x y z
N ALA A 1 12.46 9.63 -51.75
CA ALA A 1 11.54 9.04 -50.77
C ALA A 1 11.55 9.89 -49.51
N PRO A 2 10.41 10.46 -49.04
CA PRO A 2 10.38 11.24 -47.81
C PRO A 2 10.38 10.32 -46.62
N SER A 3 11.31 10.58 -45.70
CA SER A 3 11.43 9.95 -44.39
C SER A 3 10.18 10.19 -43.57
N ARG A 4 9.54 9.11 -43.17
CA ARG A 4 8.34 9.12 -42.30
C ARG A 4 8.77 9.48 -40.88
N ALA A 5 8.60 10.73 -40.49
CA ALA A 5 8.79 11.17 -39.12
C ALA A 5 7.86 10.35 -38.23
N ALA A 6 8.45 9.58 -37.31
CA ALA A 6 7.71 8.88 -36.25
C ALA A 6 7.11 9.93 -35.33
N TYR A 7 5.80 10.10 -35.36
CA TYR A 7 5.06 10.83 -34.33
C TYR A 7 5.26 10.13 -33.00
N PRO A 8 5.60 10.87 -31.90
CA PRO A 8 5.59 10.27 -30.60
C PRO A 8 4.15 9.81 -30.28
N ALA A 9 4.00 8.54 -29.94
CA ALA A 9 2.72 7.99 -29.54
C ALA A 9 2.16 8.84 -28.39
N GLU A 10 1.10 9.59 -28.66
CA GLU A 10 0.32 10.29 -27.64
C GLU A 10 -0.09 9.27 -26.58
N ARG A 11 0.41 9.45 -25.34
CA ARG A 11 -0.02 8.62 -24.20
C ARG A 11 -1.52 8.84 -24.05
N ALA A 12 -2.29 7.75 -24.11
CA ALA A 12 -3.72 7.77 -23.83
C ALA A 12 -3.95 8.45 -22.46
N PRO A 13 -4.91 9.41 -22.35
CA PRO A 13 -5.22 10.07 -21.09
C PRO A 13 -5.67 8.99 -20.08
N GLY A 14 -4.96 8.90 -18.94
CA GLY A 14 -5.23 7.93 -17.88
C GLY A 14 -4.26 6.74 -17.77
N ALA A 15 -3.26 6.62 -18.68
CA ALA A 15 -2.24 5.59 -18.53
C ALA A 15 -1.24 5.98 -17.44
N PHE A 16 -1.13 5.15 -16.39
CA PHE A 16 -0.08 5.29 -15.38
C PHE A 16 1.29 5.09 -16.00
N SER A 17 2.29 5.88 -15.56
CA SER A 17 3.68 5.60 -15.89
C SER A 17 4.07 4.24 -15.30
N ARG A 18 4.77 3.41 -16.10
CA ARG A 18 5.25 2.11 -15.62
C ARG A 18 6.19 2.34 -14.43
N PRO A 19 5.95 1.69 -13.28
CA PRO A 19 6.81 1.84 -12.11
C PRO A 19 8.24 1.38 -12.40
N ASP A 20 9.22 2.02 -11.73
CA ASP A 20 10.60 1.57 -11.78
C ASP A 20 10.72 0.22 -11.05
N ARG A 21 11.11 -0.81 -11.80
CA ARG A 21 11.28 -2.17 -11.25
C ARG A 21 12.51 -2.31 -10.35
N THR A 22 13.42 -1.34 -10.37
CA THR A 22 14.63 -1.34 -9.55
C THR A 22 14.42 -0.65 -8.20
N ASP A 23 13.33 0.12 -8.05
CA ASP A 23 12.97 0.75 -6.79
C ASP A 23 12.44 -0.30 -5.79
N PRO A 24 13.15 -0.52 -4.66
CA PRO A 24 12.73 -1.49 -3.63
C PRO A 24 11.35 -1.18 -3.04
N VAL A 25 11.00 0.12 -2.91
CA VAL A 25 9.71 0.55 -2.37
C VAL A 25 8.60 0.20 -3.36
N ALA A 26 8.76 0.57 -4.64
CA ALA A 26 7.78 0.25 -5.67
C ALA A 26 7.56 -1.27 -5.83
N ARG A 27 8.61 -2.06 -5.61
CA ARG A 27 8.54 -3.52 -5.62
C ARG A 27 7.77 -4.05 -4.42
N LEU A 28 8.08 -3.59 -3.20
CA LEU A 28 7.35 -3.99 -1.99
C LEU A 28 5.86 -3.62 -2.10
N GLU A 29 5.54 -2.42 -2.56
CA GLU A 29 4.16 -1.98 -2.77
C GLU A 29 3.41 -2.90 -3.75
N ARG A 30 4.07 -3.35 -4.83
CA ARG A 30 3.52 -4.30 -5.78
C ARG A 30 3.28 -5.67 -5.14
N GLU A 31 4.28 -6.23 -4.47
CA GLU A 31 4.21 -7.53 -3.81
C GLU A 31 3.07 -7.58 -2.77
N VAL A 32 2.87 -6.49 -2.02
CA VAL A 32 1.75 -6.36 -1.09
C VAL A 32 0.40 -6.43 -1.80
N LEU A 33 0.23 -5.70 -2.91
CA LEU A 33 -1.04 -5.69 -3.64
C LEU A 33 -1.32 -7.05 -4.31
N GLU A 34 -0.29 -7.73 -4.83
CA GLU A 34 -0.40 -9.10 -5.35
C GLU A 34 -0.89 -10.05 -4.24
N ALA A 35 -0.28 -9.99 -3.06
CA ALA A 35 -0.64 -10.81 -1.90
C ALA A 35 -2.08 -10.52 -1.41
N VAL A 36 -2.45 -9.25 -1.28
CA VAL A 36 -3.77 -8.80 -0.81
C VAL A 36 -4.89 -9.20 -1.76
N LEU A 37 -4.67 -9.10 -3.07
CA LEU A 37 -5.67 -9.47 -4.08
C LEU A 37 -5.87 -10.99 -4.16
N GLN A 38 -4.81 -11.77 -3.98
CA GLN A 38 -4.86 -13.23 -4.13
C GLN A 38 -5.22 -13.97 -2.84
N HIS A 39 -4.80 -13.46 -1.67
CA HIS A 39 -4.99 -14.11 -0.38
C HIS A 39 -5.58 -13.17 0.69
N PRO A 40 -6.78 -12.62 0.46
CA PRO A 40 -7.38 -11.65 1.38
C PRO A 40 -7.56 -12.20 2.81
N GLY A 41 -7.80 -13.50 2.96
CA GLY A 41 -7.99 -14.14 4.27
C GLY A 41 -6.75 -14.20 5.15
N SER A 42 -5.56 -13.99 4.57
CA SER A 42 -4.26 -14.00 5.31
C SER A 42 -3.73 -12.60 5.59
N VAL A 43 -4.43 -11.56 5.14
CA VAL A 43 -4.01 -10.16 5.30
C VAL A 43 -4.28 -9.69 6.73
N PRO A 44 -3.28 -9.15 7.44
CA PRO A 44 -3.49 -8.61 8.78
C PRO A 44 -4.34 -7.33 8.77
N PRO A 45 -5.09 -7.05 9.87
CA PRO A 45 -6.03 -5.93 9.93
C PRO A 45 -5.39 -4.56 9.77
N GLU A 46 -4.13 -4.40 10.11
CA GLU A 46 -3.38 -3.16 9.96
C GLU A 46 -3.30 -2.66 8.51
N PHE A 47 -3.51 -3.55 7.53
CA PHE A 47 -3.58 -3.15 6.13
C PHE A 47 -4.75 -2.19 5.85
N ASP A 48 -5.92 -2.45 6.41
CA ASP A 48 -7.10 -1.60 6.20
C ASP A 48 -7.00 -0.25 6.93
N GLU A 49 -6.07 -0.11 7.90
CA GLU A 49 -5.77 1.14 8.57
C GLU A 49 -4.84 2.07 7.75
N LEU A 50 -4.23 1.55 6.68
CA LEU A 50 -3.34 2.33 5.84
C LEU A 50 -4.07 3.49 5.15
N GLY A 51 -3.49 4.68 5.23
CA GLY A 51 -4.00 5.89 4.56
C GLY A 51 -3.85 5.84 3.03
N ALA A 52 -4.47 6.80 2.35
CA ALA A 52 -4.39 6.91 0.89
C ALA A 52 -2.97 7.15 0.37
N ASP A 53 -2.08 7.69 1.22
CA ASP A 53 -0.67 8.00 0.93
C ASP A 53 0.30 6.86 1.24
N ALA A 54 -0.22 5.70 1.69
CA ALA A 54 0.61 4.53 2.00
C ALA A 54 1.38 3.99 0.79
N PHE A 55 0.86 4.20 -0.40
CA PHE A 55 1.50 3.81 -1.64
C PHE A 55 2.09 5.03 -2.38
N SER A 56 3.39 4.98 -2.66
CA SER A 56 4.11 6.08 -3.31
C SER A 56 3.90 6.10 -4.82
N VAL A 57 3.76 4.93 -5.45
CA VAL A 57 3.54 4.79 -6.89
C VAL A 57 2.06 5.08 -7.22
N PRO A 58 1.76 6.04 -8.12
CA PRO A 58 0.38 6.43 -8.44
C PRO A 58 -0.51 5.26 -8.90
N ALA A 59 0.04 4.31 -9.65
CA ALA A 59 -0.68 3.12 -10.09
C ALA A 59 -1.07 2.22 -8.91
N TRP A 60 -0.16 1.98 -7.97
CA TRP A 60 -0.41 1.17 -6.78
C TRP A 60 -1.36 1.86 -5.81
N ARG A 61 -1.24 3.17 -5.66
CA ARG A 61 -2.18 3.99 -4.89
C ARG A 61 -3.60 3.84 -5.42
N ALA A 62 -3.80 3.92 -6.73
CA ALA A 62 -5.12 3.78 -7.33
C ALA A 62 -5.73 2.38 -7.13
N VAL A 63 -4.90 1.32 -7.12
CA VAL A 63 -5.37 -0.03 -6.76
C VAL A 63 -5.76 -0.09 -5.27
N HIS A 64 -4.95 0.48 -4.37
CA HIS A 64 -5.28 0.55 -2.95
C HIS A 64 -6.57 1.34 -2.68
N GLU A 65 -6.78 2.45 -3.40
CA GLU A 65 -8.04 3.21 -3.32
C GLU A 65 -9.25 2.36 -3.75
N ALA A 66 -9.13 1.56 -4.81
CA ALA A 66 -10.18 0.63 -5.23
C ALA A 66 -10.44 -0.47 -4.17
N ILE A 67 -9.40 -1.01 -3.54
CA ILE A 67 -9.52 -1.95 -2.42
C ILE A 67 -10.28 -1.32 -1.25
N ARG A 68 -9.95 -0.10 -0.88
CA ARG A 68 -10.64 0.63 0.20
C ARG A 68 -12.10 0.93 -0.16
N ALA A 69 -12.38 1.34 -1.40
CA ALA A 69 -13.74 1.58 -1.88
C ALA A 69 -14.59 0.30 -1.88
N ALA A 70 -13.99 -0.86 -2.15
CA ALA A 70 -14.63 -2.17 -2.02
C ALA A 70 -14.93 -2.59 -0.56
N GLY A 71 -14.60 -1.74 0.42
CA GLY A 71 -14.88 -1.93 1.84
C GLY A 71 -13.70 -2.47 2.65
N GLY A 72 -12.51 -2.60 2.04
CA GLY A 72 -11.33 -3.16 2.68
C GLY A 72 -11.34 -4.69 2.74
N VAL A 73 -10.21 -5.26 3.14
CA VAL A 73 -9.99 -6.72 3.14
C VAL A 73 -10.75 -7.40 4.27
N GLN A 74 -10.80 -6.77 5.46
CA GLN A 74 -11.44 -7.36 6.65
C GLN A 74 -12.96 -7.52 6.52
N THR A 75 -13.60 -6.82 5.58
CA THR A 75 -15.04 -7.00 5.29
C THR A 75 -15.32 -8.14 4.32
N THR A 76 -14.27 -8.81 3.81
CA THR A 76 -14.40 -9.86 2.81
C THR A 76 -14.89 -11.16 3.45
N THR A 77 -16.15 -11.50 3.20
CA THR A 77 -16.78 -12.76 3.63
C THR A 77 -16.63 -13.87 2.61
N ASP A 78 -16.36 -13.54 1.37
CA ASP A 78 -16.20 -14.47 0.24
C ASP A 78 -14.94 -14.14 -0.56
N PRO A 79 -13.81 -14.84 -0.29
CA PRO A 79 -12.56 -14.63 -1.02
C PRO A 79 -12.68 -14.85 -2.54
N ALA A 80 -13.58 -15.73 -2.98
CA ALA A 80 -13.76 -16.03 -4.41
C ALA A 80 -14.31 -14.83 -5.19
N HIS A 81 -15.07 -13.94 -4.56
CA HIS A 81 -15.64 -12.75 -5.17
C HIS A 81 -14.84 -11.46 -4.84
N TRP A 82 -13.76 -11.57 -4.09
CA TRP A 82 -12.98 -10.41 -3.64
C TRP A 82 -12.46 -9.54 -4.79
N VAL A 83 -11.76 -10.15 -5.74
CA VAL A 83 -11.20 -9.42 -6.90
C VAL A 83 -12.32 -8.78 -7.74
N ALA A 84 -13.45 -9.46 -7.90
CA ALA A 84 -14.61 -8.90 -8.63
C ALA A 84 -15.14 -7.63 -7.95
N ARG A 85 -15.25 -7.63 -6.62
CA ARG A 85 -15.65 -6.42 -5.84
C ARG A 85 -14.68 -5.27 -6.01
N VAL A 86 -13.38 -5.54 -5.99
CA VAL A 86 -12.37 -4.50 -6.24
C VAL A 86 -12.46 -3.95 -7.66
N LEU A 87 -12.74 -4.81 -8.64
CA LEU A 87 -12.92 -4.42 -10.05
C LEU A 87 -14.16 -3.53 -10.27
N GLU A 88 -15.23 -3.72 -9.49
CA GLU A 88 -16.43 -2.87 -9.54
C GLU A 88 -16.12 -1.41 -9.14
N GLU A 89 -15.17 -1.21 -8.22
CA GLU A 89 -14.76 0.11 -7.75
C GLU A 89 -13.60 0.72 -8.57
N ALA A 90 -12.95 -0.09 -9.41
CA ALA A 90 -11.78 0.32 -10.17
C ALA A 90 -12.17 1.05 -11.47
N SER A 91 -11.50 2.18 -11.77
CA SER A 91 -11.58 2.78 -13.10
C SER A 91 -10.95 1.84 -14.16
N ALA A 92 -11.33 2.00 -15.43
CA ALA A 92 -10.85 1.12 -16.51
C ALA A 92 -9.31 0.93 -16.57
N PRO A 93 -8.48 1.98 -16.40
CA PRO A 93 -7.04 1.79 -16.34
C PRO A 93 -6.57 0.99 -15.11
N VAL A 94 -7.24 1.18 -13.95
CA VAL A 94 -6.93 0.48 -12.70
C VAL A 94 -7.36 -0.99 -12.77
N ALA A 95 -8.52 -1.28 -13.37
CA ALA A 95 -9.01 -2.65 -13.56
C ALA A 95 -8.01 -3.53 -14.31
N GLY A 96 -7.33 -3.00 -15.33
CA GLY A 96 -6.25 -3.71 -16.01
C GLY A 96 -5.10 -4.10 -15.08
N ILE A 97 -4.72 -3.19 -14.18
CA ILE A 97 -3.67 -3.42 -13.18
C ILE A 97 -4.13 -4.45 -12.13
N VAL A 98 -5.35 -4.33 -11.61
CA VAL A 98 -5.93 -5.29 -10.66
C VAL A 98 -5.92 -6.70 -11.24
N ASN A 99 -6.35 -6.89 -12.51
CA ASN A 99 -6.31 -8.18 -13.18
C ASN A 99 -4.88 -8.73 -13.33
N GLU A 100 -3.90 -7.89 -13.66
CA GLU A 100 -2.49 -8.30 -13.74
C GLU A 100 -1.98 -8.80 -12.37
N LEU A 101 -2.22 -8.04 -11.32
CA LEU A 101 -1.75 -8.36 -9.96
C LEU A 101 -2.45 -9.59 -9.37
N ALA A 102 -3.74 -9.77 -9.66
CA ALA A 102 -4.54 -10.89 -9.14
C ALA A 102 -4.10 -12.27 -9.67
N VAL A 103 -3.34 -12.31 -10.79
CA VAL A 103 -2.85 -13.55 -11.39
C VAL A 103 -1.32 -13.63 -11.44
N ALA A 104 -0.62 -12.66 -10.85
CA ALA A 104 0.83 -12.66 -10.80
C ALA A 104 1.34 -13.84 -9.97
N PRO A 105 2.44 -14.52 -10.36
CA PRO A 105 2.99 -15.59 -9.54
C PRO A 105 3.57 -15.03 -8.23
N LEU A 106 3.16 -15.60 -7.11
CA LEU A 106 3.77 -15.31 -5.81
C LEU A 106 5.07 -16.11 -5.66
N PRO A 107 6.02 -15.64 -4.82
CA PRO A 107 7.28 -16.34 -4.57
C PRO A 107 7.11 -17.69 -3.89
N GLU A 108 5.99 -17.92 -3.21
CA GLU A 108 5.65 -19.14 -2.49
C GLU A 108 4.42 -19.81 -3.09
N ASP A 109 4.43 -21.13 -3.16
CA ASP A 109 3.33 -21.96 -3.72
C ASP A 109 2.73 -22.92 -2.68
N ARG A 110 3.38 -23.14 -1.53
CA ARG A 110 2.87 -23.96 -0.44
C ARG A 110 1.93 -23.14 0.44
N GLU A 111 0.72 -23.62 0.66
CA GLU A 111 -0.35 -22.90 1.37
C GLU A 111 0.09 -22.31 2.72
N SER A 112 0.77 -23.07 3.58
CA SER A 112 1.27 -22.58 4.87
C SER A 112 2.34 -21.48 4.73
N ALA A 113 3.22 -21.61 3.73
CA ALA A 113 4.26 -20.61 3.47
C ALA A 113 3.70 -19.35 2.81
N VAL A 114 2.61 -19.48 2.03
CA VAL A 114 1.91 -18.33 1.45
C VAL A 114 1.29 -17.46 2.55
N GLU A 115 0.64 -18.03 3.57
CA GLU A 115 0.07 -17.25 4.68
C GLU A 115 1.15 -16.45 5.42
N ASP A 116 2.29 -17.05 5.72
CA ASP A 116 3.40 -16.38 6.38
C ASP A 116 4.03 -15.30 5.48
N TYR A 117 4.16 -15.60 4.19
CA TYR A 117 4.62 -14.62 3.19
C TYR A 117 3.68 -13.40 3.13
N VAL A 118 2.37 -13.61 3.01
CA VAL A 118 1.38 -12.51 2.94
C VAL A 118 1.46 -11.65 4.19
N ARG A 119 1.46 -12.26 5.39
CA ARG A 119 1.62 -11.52 6.65
C ARG A 119 2.93 -10.74 6.70
N GLY A 120 4.02 -11.35 6.33
CA GLY A 120 5.34 -10.74 6.34
C GLY A 120 5.47 -9.55 5.40
N VAL A 121 5.02 -9.68 4.15
CA VAL A 121 5.12 -8.59 3.16
C VAL A 121 4.21 -7.41 3.51
N VAL A 122 3.00 -7.66 4.02
CA VAL A 122 2.10 -6.59 4.47
C VAL A 122 2.66 -5.88 5.69
N ARG A 123 3.14 -6.61 6.70
CA ARG A 123 3.79 -6.01 7.88
C ARG A 123 5.00 -5.17 7.52
N SER A 124 5.80 -5.60 6.54
CA SER A 124 6.94 -4.82 6.06
C SER A 124 6.52 -3.47 5.48
N LEU A 125 5.41 -3.41 4.73
CA LEU A 125 4.85 -2.16 4.24
C LEU A 125 4.34 -1.29 5.40
N VAL A 126 3.58 -1.85 6.33
CA VAL A 126 3.05 -1.12 7.50
C VAL A 126 4.19 -0.54 8.35
N GLU A 127 5.24 -1.32 8.62
CA GLU A 127 6.41 -0.82 9.36
C GLU A 127 7.13 0.29 8.63
N MET A 128 7.26 0.19 7.30
CA MET A 128 7.83 1.25 6.47
C MET A 128 6.99 2.54 6.58
N GLN A 129 5.66 2.44 6.57
CA GLN A 129 4.78 3.60 6.72
C GLN A 129 4.89 4.23 8.11
N TYR A 130 4.93 3.43 9.18
CA TYR A 130 5.19 3.96 10.53
C TYR A 130 6.53 4.69 10.63
N THR A 131 7.57 4.11 10.03
CA THR A 131 8.91 4.74 10.02
C THR A 131 8.89 6.09 9.30
N ARG A 132 8.22 6.17 8.15
CA ARG A 132 8.04 7.41 7.38
C ARG A 132 7.24 8.45 8.19
N ARG A 133 6.09 8.04 8.75
CA ARG A 133 5.25 8.95 9.55
C ARG A 133 5.96 9.48 10.78
N ILE A 134 6.74 8.65 11.49
CA ILE A 134 7.57 9.08 12.63
C ILE A 134 8.58 10.14 12.20
N ALA A 135 9.25 9.96 11.05
CA ALA A 135 10.20 10.94 10.54
C ALA A 135 9.53 12.29 10.22
N ASP A 136 8.33 12.24 9.59
CA ASP A 136 7.56 13.44 9.25
C ASP A 136 7.09 14.18 10.50
N LEU A 137 6.56 13.45 11.50
CA LEU A 137 6.12 14.03 12.78
C LEU A 137 7.29 14.66 13.55
N ARG A 138 8.44 13.99 13.60
CA ARG A 138 9.65 14.56 14.22
C ARG A 138 10.11 15.85 13.51
N SER A 139 10.06 15.85 12.19
CA SER A 139 10.37 17.05 11.40
C SER A 139 9.33 18.16 11.63
N ALA A 140 8.06 17.82 11.77
CA ALA A 140 7.01 18.79 12.11
C ALA A 140 7.24 19.40 13.52
N LEU A 141 7.54 18.57 14.53
CA LEU A 141 7.86 19.06 15.88
C LEU A 141 9.05 20.05 15.89
N GLN A 142 10.09 19.76 15.10
CA GLN A 142 11.25 20.67 14.99
C GLN A 142 10.89 22.03 14.38
N ARG A 143 9.86 22.10 13.54
CA ARG A 143 9.41 23.35 12.89
C ARG A 143 8.33 24.08 13.67
N THR A 144 7.68 23.43 14.64
CA THR A 144 6.60 24.00 15.44
C THR A 144 7.18 24.65 16.69
N ASP A 145 6.92 25.96 16.88
CA ASP A 145 7.28 26.67 18.11
C ASP A 145 6.24 26.35 19.19
N ALA A 146 6.66 25.60 20.19
CA ALA A 146 5.82 25.19 21.33
C ALA A 146 5.28 26.38 22.16
N GLN A 147 5.90 27.57 22.07
CA GLN A 147 5.42 28.79 22.78
C GLN A 147 4.38 29.54 21.93
N ALA A 148 4.57 29.55 20.60
CA ALA A 148 3.67 30.22 19.68
C ALA A 148 2.40 29.40 19.38
N ASP A 149 2.54 28.06 19.31
CA ASP A 149 1.45 27.11 19.04
C ASP A 149 1.55 25.88 19.97
N PRO A 150 1.21 26.02 21.26
CA PRO A 150 1.30 24.91 22.22
C PRO A 150 0.34 23.76 21.90
N ASP A 151 -0.86 24.06 21.39
CA ASP A 151 -1.86 23.03 21.07
C ASP A 151 -1.44 22.20 19.85
N GLY A 152 -0.93 22.84 18.80
CA GLY A 152 -0.38 22.17 17.63
C GLY A 152 0.82 21.30 17.98
N TYR A 153 1.74 21.81 18.82
CA TYR A 153 2.87 21.03 19.30
C TYR A 153 2.43 19.76 20.07
N GLN A 154 1.48 19.92 21.00
CA GLN A 154 0.93 18.82 21.80
C GLN A 154 0.25 17.76 20.91
N ALA A 155 -0.53 18.19 19.92
CA ALA A 155 -1.21 17.29 18.99
C ALA A 155 -0.20 16.43 18.19
N ILE A 156 0.83 17.06 17.61
CA ILE A 156 1.89 16.34 16.89
C ILE A 156 2.65 15.38 17.80
N PHE A 157 2.95 15.81 19.04
CA PHE A 157 3.65 14.97 20.01
C PHE A 157 2.82 13.74 20.42
N ALA A 158 1.51 13.92 20.67
CA ALA A 158 0.61 12.82 20.99
C ALA A 158 0.51 11.81 19.85
N GLU A 159 0.39 12.28 18.60
CA GLU A 159 0.38 11.42 17.42
C GLU A 159 1.70 10.64 17.29
N LEU A 160 2.86 11.30 17.48
CA LEU A 160 4.15 10.63 17.46
C LEU A 160 4.25 9.48 18.46
N LEU A 161 3.81 9.72 19.70
CA LEU A 161 3.81 8.66 20.74
C LEU A 161 2.88 7.50 20.37
N GLY A 162 1.71 7.79 19.78
CA GLY A 162 0.76 6.80 19.31
C GLY A 162 1.36 5.90 18.23
N ILE A 163 1.95 6.48 17.17
CA ILE A 163 2.58 5.74 16.08
C ILE A 163 3.81 4.94 16.56
N GLU A 164 4.62 5.48 17.46
CA GLU A 164 5.73 4.74 18.05
C GLU A 164 5.28 3.54 18.90
N ALA A 165 4.12 3.64 19.56
CA ALA A 165 3.52 2.52 20.29
C ALA A 165 3.02 1.43 19.34
N GLN A 166 2.27 1.80 18.30
CA GLN A 166 1.79 0.88 17.27
C GLN A 166 2.95 0.14 16.58
N ARG A 167 4.02 0.86 16.23
CA ARG A 167 5.22 0.22 15.63
C ARG A 167 5.90 -0.77 16.58
N ARG A 168 5.93 -0.51 17.89
CA ARG A 168 6.49 -1.45 18.88
C ARG A 168 5.61 -2.69 19.01
N GLU A 169 4.30 -2.52 19.00
CA GLU A 169 3.35 -3.64 19.04
C GLU A 169 3.51 -4.54 17.81
N LEU A 170 3.55 -3.96 16.60
CA LEU A 170 3.77 -4.70 15.36
C LEU A 170 5.04 -5.57 15.43
N ARG A 171 6.15 -5.01 15.95
CA ARG A 171 7.42 -5.73 16.10
C ARG A 171 7.40 -6.80 17.19
N SER A 172 6.58 -6.64 18.23
CA SER A 172 6.46 -7.66 19.27
C SER A 172 5.74 -8.91 18.78
N LEU A 173 4.82 -8.75 17.84
CA LEU A 173 4.13 -9.87 17.18
C LEU A 173 5.07 -10.70 16.32
N ASP A 174 6.09 -10.07 15.70
CA ASP A 174 7.10 -10.79 14.89
C ASP A 174 8.10 -11.61 15.73
N GLN A 175 8.26 -11.31 17.03
CA GLN A 175 9.20 -12.01 17.91
C GLN A 175 8.55 -13.14 18.71
N GLY A 176 7.23 -13.28 18.63
CA GLY A 176 6.44 -14.25 19.38
C GLY A 176 6.02 -15.49 18.57
N ASP A 177 6.30 -15.52 17.29
CA ASP A 177 6.13 -16.67 16.39
C ASP A 177 7.51 -17.34 16.16
#